data_480f39fddc5905e2d87950a6892db106
#
_entry.id   480f39fddc5905e2d87950a6892db106
#
_cell.length_a   1.000
_cell.length_b   1.000
_cell.length_c   1.000
_cell.angle_alpha   90.00
_cell.angle_beta   90.00
_cell.angle_gamma   90.00
#
_symmetry.space_group_name_H-M   'P 1'
#
loop_
_entity.id
_entity.type
_entity.pdbx_description
1 polymer ?
#
loop_
_entity_poly.entity_id
_entity_poly.type
_entity_poly.pdbx_seq_one_letter_code
_entity_poly.pdbx_strand_id
1 'polypeptide(L)'
;MEALTLGPVVAVGVDVVLIERITRVRSRHDLLAHVCAPDEQVEGVDDHTAARLWAGKEAIAKCLGSGFWQQGVDWTDVRLGPDFQVRLHHRAAELAAGDHFTLRFETQDGHLIAVALRHRT
;
A
#
# COMPACT_ATOMS: atom_id res chain seq x y z
N MET A 1 26.39 -0.11 -13.75
CA MET A 1 25.29 -0.63 -12.92
C MET A 1 24.12 -1.00 -13.83
N GLU A 2 23.67 -2.20 -13.72
CA GLU A 2 22.53 -2.66 -14.53
C GLU A 2 21.23 -2.08 -13.99
N ALA A 3 20.38 -1.63 -14.90
CA ALA A 3 19.04 -1.20 -14.52
C ALA A 3 18.21 -2.43 -14.16
N LEU A 4 17.40 -2.30 -13.09
CA LEU A 4 16.47 -3.35 -12.72
C LEU A 4 15.40 -3.45 -13.82
N THR A 5 15.31 -4.62 -14.45
CA THR A 5 14.29 -4.88 -15.46
C THR A 5 13.08 -5.51 -14.80
N LEU A 6 11.96 -4.81 -14.81
CA LEU A 6 10.70 -5.35 -14.32
C LEU A 6 10.03 -6.17 -15.42
N GLY A 7 9.40 -7.26 -15.04
CA GLY A 7 8.61 -8.06 -15.95
C GLY A 7 7.32 -7.35 -16.39
N PRO A 8 6.52 -8.01 -17.24
CA PRO A 8 5.27 -7.42 -17.71
C PRO A 8 4.28 -7.19 -16.57
N VAL A 9 3.46 -6.15 -16.70
CA VAL A 9 2.38 -5.87 -15.77
C VAL A 9 1.27 -6.89 -15.95
N VAL A 10 0.90 -7.56 -14.86
CA VAL A 10 -0.14 -8.59 -14.88
C VAL A 10 -1.36 -8.21 -14.06
N ALA A 11 -1.27 -7.17 -13.24
CA ALA A 11 -2.41 -6.66 -12.48
C ALA A 11 -2.19 -5.20 -12.11
N VAL A 12 -3.30 -4.47 -11.96
CA VAL A 12 -3.32 -3.07 -11.52
C VAL A 12 -4.31 -2.96 -10.36
N GLY A 13 -3.92 -2.25 -9.32
CA GLY A 13 -4.81 -1.90 -8.22
C GLY A 13 -4.85 -0.38 -8.06
N VAL A 14 -6.02 0.17 -7.85
CA VAL A 14 -6.20 1.61 -7.65
C VAL A 14 -7.03 1.83 -6.40
N ASP A 15 -6.59 2.78 -5.58
CA ASP A 15 -7.36 3.23 -4.43
C ASP A 15 -7.36 4.75 -4.39
N VAL A 16 -8.48 5.34 -4.00
CA VAL A 16 -8.66 6.77 -3.88
C VAL A 16 -9.19 7.07 -2.49
N VAL A 17 -8.54 7.99 -1.79
CA VAL A 17 -8.99 8.41 -0.46
C VAL A 17 -8.99 9.93 -0.38
N LEU A 18 -10.03 10.48 0.26
CA LEU A 18 -10.08 11.90 0.58
C LEU A 18 -9.16 12.15 1.78
N ILE A 19 -8.16 13.00 1.62
CA ILE A 19 -7.16 13.25 2.67
C ILE A 19 -7.82 13.76 3.95
N GLU A 20 -8.82 14.62 3.82
CA GLU A 20 -9.58 15.12 4.97
C GLU A 20 -10.23 14.01 5.79
N ARG A 21 -10.65 12.92 5.13
CA ARG A 21 -11.20 11.76 5.82
C ARG A 21 -10.15 11.08 6.70
N ILE A 22 -8.93 10.98 6.20
CA ILE A 22 -7.80 10.43 6.97
C ILE A 22 -7.53 11.32 8.19
N THR A 23 -7.52 12.63 8.00
CA THR A 23 -7.35 13.59 9.09
C THR A 23 -8.40 13.39 10.17
N ARG A 24 -9.67 13.24 9.78
CA ARG A 24 -10.76 13.02 10.73
C ARG A 24 -10.62 11.70 11.48
N VAL A 25 -10.29 10.64 10.79
CA VAL A 25 -10.12 9.32 11.43
C VAL A 25 -8.98 9.38 12.43
N ARG A 26 -7.84 10.00 12.06
CA ARG A 26 -6.68 10.11 12.94
C ARG A 26 -6.93 10.96 14.17
N SER A 27 -7.87 11.90 14.12
CA SER A 27 -8.25 12.71 15.28
C SER A 27 -8.99 11.90 16.36
N ARG A 28 -9.49 10.72 16.01
CA ARG A 28 -10.30 9.87 16.90
C ARG A 28 -9.69 8.51 17.16
N HIS A 29 -8.87 8.00 16.25
CA HIS A 29 -8.34 6.64 16.30
C HIS A 29 -6.88 6.64 15.88
N ASP A 30 -6.11 5.69 16.42
CA ASP A 30 -4.74 5.45 15.97
C ASP A 30 -4.78 4.56 14.72
N LEU A 31 -5.10 5.18 13.59
CA LEU A 31 -5.24 4.49 12.32
C LEU A 31 -3.97 3.73 11.94
N LEU A 32 -2.81 4.36 12.08
CA LEU A 32 -1.55 3.75 11.63
C LEU A 32 -1.13 2.58 12.50
N ALA A 33 -1.39 2.63 13.81
CA ALA A 33 -1.15 1.48 14.68
C ALA A 33 -2.01 0.27 14.26
N HIS A 34 -3.16 0.55 13.65
CA HIS A 34 -4.09 -0.50 13.23
C HIS A 34 -3.67 -1.16 11.91
N VAL A 35 -3.10 -0.40 10.98
CA VAL A 35 -2.82 -0.88 9.62
C VAL A 35 -1.34 -1.11 9.36
N CYS A 36 -0.44 -0.65 10.22
CA CYS A 36 1.01 -0.75 10.01
C CYS A 36 1.64 -1.72 11.00
N ALA A 37 2.64 -2.46 10.51
CA ALA A 37 3.46 -3.31 11.36
C ALA A 37 4.47 -2.45 12.12
N PRO A 38 5.02 -2.94 13.27
CA PRO A 38 5.97 -2.16 14.06
C PRO A 38 7.24 -1.73 13.32
N ASP A 39 7.65 -2.48 12.29
CA ASP A 39 8.84 -2.14 11.50
C ASP A 39 8.57 -1.10 10.40
N GLU A 40 7.33 -0.71 10.21
CA GLU A 40 6.97 0.41 9.35
C GLU A 40 7.07 1.69 10.17
N GLN A 41 8.13 2.44 10.00
CA GLN A 41 8.42 3.62 10.81
C GLN A 41 7.45 4.75 10.50
N VAL A 42 6.33 4.80 11.22
CA VAL A 42 5.23 5.73 10.94
C VAL A 42 5.02 6.78 12.03
N GLU A 43 5.89 6.79 13.04
CA GLU A 43 5.78 7.78 14.11
C GLU A 43 6.00 9.19 13.57
N GLY A 44 5.09 10.10 13.89
CA GLY A 44 5.20 11.51 13.52
C GLY A 44 4.91 11.83 12.06
N VAL A 45 4.40 10.89 11.26
CA VAL A 45 4.05 11.17 9.87
C VAL A 45 2.83 12.09 9.77
N ASP A 46 2.81 12.92 8.74
CA ASP A 46 1.69 13.82 8.49
C ASP A 46 0.48 13.08 7.87
N ASP A 47 -0.64 13.79 7.72
CA ASP A 47 -1.86 13.20 7.20
C ASP A 47 -1.72 12.78 5.75
N HIS A 48 -0.94 13.50 4.97
CA HIS A 48 -0.69 13.15 3.57
C HIS A 48 0.07 11.84 3.46
N THR A 49 1.10 11.65 4.27
CA THR A 49 1.84 10.38 4.33
C THR A 49 0.96 9.26 4.85
N ALA A 50 0.12 9.52 5.86
CA ALA A 50 -0.82 8.53 6.36
C ALA A 50 -1.81 8.09 5.27
N ALA A 51 -2.29 9.04 4.46
CA ALA A 51 -3.16 8.73 3.33
C ALA A 51 -2.45 7.85 2.29
N ARG A 52 -1.17 8.11 2.01
CA ARG A 52 -0.38 7.26 1.10
C ARG A 52 -0.22 5.85 1.65
N LEU A 53 0.05 5.71 2.94
CA LEU A 53 0.18 4.39 3.58
C LEU A 53 -1.13 3.62 3.46
N TRP A 54 -2.24 4.25 3.77
CA TRP A 54 -3.56 3.64 3.67
C TRP A 54 -3.88 3.23 2.24
N ALA A 55 -3.88 4.20 1.32
CA ALA A 55 -4.27 3.97 -0.08
C ALA A 55 -3.28 3.05 -0.81
N GLY A 56 -2.00 3.16 -0.50
CA GLY A 56 -0.97 2.29 -1.08
C GLY A 56 -1.18 0.84 -0.70
N LYS A 57 -1.44 0.56 0.57
CA LYS A 57 -1.72 -0.80 1.04
C LYS A 57 -2.99 -1.35 0.39
N GLU A 58 -4.05 -0.55 0.31
CA GLU A 58 -5.30 -0.95 -0.35
C GLU A 58 -5.07 -1.27 -1.83
N ALA A 59 -4.32 -0.44 -2.53
CA ALA A 59 -4.03 -0.65 -3.95
C ALA A 59 -3.24 -1.96 -4.17
N ILE A 60 -2.24 -2.23 -3.33
CA ILE A 60 -1.47 -3.48 -3.37
C ILE A 60 -2.40 -4.68 -3.12
N ALA A 61 -3.24 -4.61 -2.10
CA ALA A 61 -4.17 -5.69 -1.79
C ALA A 61 -5.10 -6.00 -2.96
N LYS A 62 -5.56 -4.97 -3.66
CA LYS A 62 -6.37 -5.15 -4.87
C LYS A 62 -5.58 -5.85 -5.98
N CYS A 63 -4.28 -5.56 -6.12
CA CYS A 63 -3.41 -6.26 -7.07
C CYS A 63 -3.27 -7.75 -6.76
N LEU A 64 -3.45 -8.14 -5.48
CA LEU A 64 -3.41 -9.54 -5.07
C LEU A 64 -4.71 -10.29 -5.38
N GLY A 65 -5.70 -9.59 -5.93
CA GLY A 65 -6.92 -10.18 -6.47
C GLY A 65 -8.16 -10.04 -5.61
N SER A 66 -8.07 -9.56 -4.37
CA SER A 66 -9.23 -9.61 -3.47
C SER A 66 -9.37 -8.45 -2.51
N GLY A 67 -8.33 -7.63 -2.33
CA GLY A 67 -8.32 -6.67 -1.23
C GLY A 67 -8.07 -7.35 0.11
N PHE A 68 -8.17 -6.59 1.19
CA PHE A 68 -7.89 -7.11 2.53
C PHE A 68 -9.02 -8.03 3.02
N TRP A 69 -8.64 -9.03 3.82
CA TRP A 69 -9.48 -10.00 4.51
C TRP A 69 -10.10 -11.09 3.64
N GLN A 70 -10.30 -10.88 2.34
CA GLN A 70 -11.03 -11.84 1.50
C GLN A 70 -10.27 -13.14 1.28
N GLN A 71 -8.94 -13.10 1.24
CA GLN A 71 -8.12 -14.31 1.09
C GLN A 71 -7.12 -14.46 2.23
N GLY A 72 -7.47 -13.90 3.39
CA GLY A 72 -6.62 -13.99 4.57
C GLY A 72 -5.47 -12.99 4.60
N VAL A 73 -5.48 -11.96 3.75
CA VAL A 73 -4.46 -10.91 3.77
C VAL A 73 -4.80 -9.90 4.84
N ASP A 74 -3.87 -9.70 5.77
CA ASP A 74 -3.97 -8.69 6.82
C ASP A 74 -3.25 -7.41 6.40
N TRP A 75 -3.65 -6.28 6.97
CA TRP A 75 -2.99 -4.98 6.75
C TRP A 75 -1.47 -5.05 6.97
N THR A 76 -1.04 -5.74 8.01
CA THR A 76 0.38 -5.85 8.37
C THR A 76 1.16 -6.80 7.46
N ASP A 77 0.50 -7.52 6.59
CA ASP A 77 1.16 -8.37 5.59
C ASP A 77 1.70 -7.55 4.42
N VAL A 78 1.16 -6.35 4.20
CA VAL A 78 1.64 -5.41 3.19
C VAL A 78 2.37 -4.29 3.90
N ARG A 79 3.70 -4.27 3.82
CA ARG A 79 4.55 -3.30 4.52
C ARG A 79 5.22 -2.37 3.53
N LEU A 80 5.19 -1.08 3.84
CA LEU A 80 5.77 -0.05 2.98
C LEU A 80 7.00 0.54 3.68
N GLY A 81 8.14 0.48 3.01
CA GLY A 81 9.39 1.05 3.50
C GLY A 81 9.42 2.58 3.35
N PRO A 82 10.56 3.22 3.71
CA PRO A 82 10.66 4.69 3.74
C PRO A 82 10.32 5.37 2.41
N ASP A 83 10.66 4.76 1.29
CA ASP A 83 10.35 5.27 -0.05
C ASP A 83 9.17 4.50 -0.67
N PHE A 84 8.25 4.01 0.18
CA PHE A 84 7.11 3.21 -0.24
C PHE A 84 7.51 1.95 -1.01
N GLN A 85 8.67 1.39 -0.67
CA GLN A 85 9.09 0.09 -1.17
C GLN A 85 8.16 -0.98 -0.62
N VAL A 86 7.64 -1.82 -1.49
CA VAL A 86 6.66 -2.84 -1.12
C VAL A 86 7.37 -4.08 -0.60
N ARG A 87 7.04 -4.49 0.62
CA ARG A 87 7.50 -5.74 1.23
C ARG A 87 6.28 -6.54 1.66
N LEU A 88 6.18 -7.74 1.16
CA LEU A 88 5.03 -8.61 1.42
C LEU A 88 5.42 -9.73 2.37
N HIS A 89 4.52 -10.04 3.29
CA HIS A 89 4.72 -11.04 4.33
C HIS A 89 3.52 -11.98 4.40
N HIS A 90 3.75 -13.20 4.92
CA HIS A 90 2.69 -14.17 5.19
C HIS A 90 1.80 -14.42 3.97
N ARG A 91 0.50 -14.29 4.13
CA ARG A 91 -0.46 -14.59 3.06
C ARG A 91 -0.28 -13.70 1.83
N ALA A 92 0.05 -12.42 2.02
CA ALA A 92 0.31 -11.53 0.90
C ALA A 92 1.50 -12.01 0.07
N ALA A 93 2.57 -12.46 0.72
CA ALA A 93 3.74 -13.00 0.02
C ALA A 93 3.39 -14.29 -0.75
N GLU A 94 2.56 -15.16 -0.18
CA GLU A 94 2.11 -16.37 -0.87
C GLU A 94 1.34 -16.04 -2.14
N LEU A 95 0.38 -15.11 -2.05
CA LEU A 95 -0.43 -14.69 -3.19
C LEU A 95 0.40 -13.99 -4.26
N ALA A 96 1.44 -13.26 -3.86
CA ALA A 96 2.32 -12.56 -4.78
C ALA A 96 3.18 -13.50 -5.61
N ALA A 97 3.50 -14.69 -5.07
CA ALA A 97 4.26 -15.73 -5.76
C ALA A 97 5.58 -15.22 -6.37
N GLY A 98 6.26 -14.30 -5.66
CA GLY A 98 7.51 -13.71 -6.10
C GLY A 98 7.41 -12.55 -7.07
N ASP A 99 6.21 -12.15 -7.45
CA ASP A 99 6.00 -11.00 -8.33
C ASP A 99 6.43 -9.69 -7.64
N HIS A 100 6.78 -8.72 -8.44
CA HIS A 100 7.25 -7.41 -8.01
C HIS A 100 6.11 -6.39 -8.04
N PHE A 101 6.11 -5.47 -7.08
CA PHE A 101 5.06 -4.44 -6.99
C PHE A 101 5.68 -3.06 -6.98
N THR A 102 5.09 -2.14 -7.72
CA THR A 102 5.44 -0.72 -7.71
C THR A 102 4.23 0.12 -7.34
N LEU A 103 4.46 1.25 -6.69
CA LEU A 103 3.43 2.19 -6.29
C LEU A 103 3.68 3.56 -6.89
N ARG A 104 2.61 4.22 -7.30
CA ARG A 104 2.61 5.63 -7.68
C ARG A 104 1.49 6.34 -6.95
N PHE A 105 1.75 7.60 -6.60
CA PHE A 105 0.77 8.43 -5.91
C PHE A 105 0.55 9.71 -6.68
N GLU A 106 -0.67 10.20 -6.64
CA GLU A 106 -1.06 11.46 -7.21
C GLU A 106 -2.09 12.12 -6.30
N THR A 107 -2.04 13.45 -6.21
CA THR A 107 -3.02 14.22 -5.43
C THR A 107 -3.82 15.09 -6.37
N GLN A 108 -5.13 15.02 -6.27
CA GLN A 108 -6.04 15.82 -7.09
C GLN A 108 -7.30 16.16 -6.28
N ASP A 109 -7.59 17.46 -6.18
CA ASP A 109 -8.80 17.96 -5.49
C ASP A 109 -8.96 17.39 -4.08
N GLY A 110 -7.88 17.37 -3.31
CA GLY A 110 -7.90 16.85 -1.94
C GLY A 110 -7.94 15.34 -1.83
N HIS A 111 -7.95 14.63 -2.95
CA HIS A 111 -7.92 13.18 -2.99
C HIS A 111 -6.50 12.68 -3.20
N LEU A 112 -6.13 11.64 -2.51
CA LEU A 112 -4.93 10.88 -2.79
C LEU A 112 -5.31 9.67 -3.62
N ILE A 113 -4.63 9.50 -4.76
CA ILE A 113 -4.82 8.38 -5.66
C ILE A 113 -3.56 7.52 -5.59
N ALA A 114 -3.73 6.24 -5.27
CA ALA A 114 -2.64 5.27 -5.27
C ALA A 114 -2.86 4.29 -6.41
N VAL A 115 -1.82 4.06 -7.20
CA VAL A 115 -1.84 3.08 -8.28
C VAL A 115 -0.73 2.07 -8.02
N ALA A 116 -1.11 0.81 -7.88
CA ALA A 116 -0.19 -0.31 -7.73
C ALA A 116 -0.13 -1.10 -9.01
N LEU A 117 1.09 -1.46 -9.42
CA LEU A 117 1.31 -2.33 -10.56
C LEU A 117 1.98 -3.60 -10.07
N ARG A 118 1.45 -4.74 -10.48
CA ARG A 118 2.05 -6.05 -10.23
C ARG A 118 2.81 -6.48 -11.48
N HIS A 119 4.09 -6.73 -11.32
CA HIS A 119 4.98 -7.17 -12.39
C HIS A 119 5.34 -8.62 -12.18
N ARG A 120 5.21 -9.42 -13.22
CA ARG A 120 5.62 -10.82 -13.18
C ARG A 120 7.14 -10.92 -13.10
N THR A 121 7.63 -11.83 -12.28
CA THR A 121 9.06 -12.14 -12.20
C THR A 121 9.61 -12.81 -13.45
#